data_f8486cfc172635be6d3f43e646b4de46
#
_entry.id   f8486cfc172635be6d3f43e646b4de46
#
_cell.length_a   1.000
_cell.length_b   1.000
_cell.length_c   1.000
_cell.angle_alpha   90.00
_cell.angle_beta   90.00
_cell.angle_gamma   90.00
#
_symmetry.space_group_name_H-M   'P 1'
#
loop_
_entity.id
_entity.type
_entity.pdbx_description
1 polymer ?
#
loop_
_entity_poly.entity_id
_entity_poly.type
_entity_poly.pdbx_seq_one_letter_code
_entity_poly.pdbx_strand_id
1 'polypeptide(L)'
;MEQLKISHLSKKFGRRVILDDVSFTLEPAKIYGLLGRNGAGKSTLLNLISNRIFPTSGSIKLGDQEVNTDQTLDKIFLIGEDNLYYKQVKINQMFDLADGAYGNFDYQNAEQMLKQFELDGNQKFAKLSTGQKTAAKISLALNVDADYIFLDEPVLGLDANHREIFYQELIKSYQKRPRTIVLSTHLIDEIQQLVEHVILIDHHRVLEDADVQDLLDRAYDISGPAKLVDQYTEGLNILSTTDLGNIRTAHVFDQLPEDRILPDQVQIGHYDLQHLFVYLTNGGQQEDA
;
A
#
# COMPACT_ATOMS: atom_id res chain seq x y z
N MET A 1 4.83 -1.75 20.72
CA MET A 1 4.55 -0.73 19.68
C MET A 1 3.18 -0.11 19.96
N GLU A 2 3.02 1.16 19.71
CA GLU A 2 1.77 1.92 19.85
C GLU A 2 1.08 2.02 18.48
N GLN A 3 -0.24 2.23 18.44
CA GLN A 3 -0.99 2.47 17.22
C GLN A 3 -0.63 3.82 16.59
N LEU A 4 -0.58 3.89 15.27
CA LEU A 4 -0.44 5.14 14.54
C LEU A 4 -1.82 5.57 13.99
N LYS A 5 -2.36 6.64 14.54
CA LYS A 5 -3.70 7.13 14.24
C LYS A 5 -3.66 8.38 13.37
N ILE A 6 -4.34 8.34 12.26
CA ILE A 6 -4.60 9.45 11.34
C ILE A 6 -6.05 9.90 11.56
N SER A 7 -6.27 11.20 11.84
CA SER A 7 -7.60 11.71 12.18
C SER A 7 -7.91 12.99 11.42
N HIS A 8 -8.98 12.94 10.60
CA HIS A 8 -9.51 14.07 9.82
C HIS A 8 -8.44 14.83 9.04
N LEU A 9 -7.47 14.07 8.48
CA LEU A 9 -6.30 14.62 7.83
C LEU A 9 -6.65 15.17 6.46
N SER A 10 -6.37 16.46 6.25
CA SER A 10 -6.54 17.09 4.95
C SER A 10 -5.27 17.81 4.50
N LYS A 11 -5.02 17.79 3.19
CA LYS A 11 -3.88 18.48 2.57
C LYS A 11 -4.28 19.19 1.30
N LYS A 12 -3.93 20.49 1.25
CA LYS A 12 -4.08 21.33 0.05
C LYS A 12 -2.73 21.96 -0.31
N PHE A 13 -2.45 22.06 -1.61
CA PHE A 13 -1.38 22.89 -2.16
C PHE A 13 -2.01 24.05 -2.94
N GLY A 14 -2.01 25.23 -2.35
CA GLY A 14 -2.77 26.36 -2.85
C GLY A 14 -4.28 26.03 -2.89
N ARG A 15 -4.86 26.00 -4.10
CA ARG A 15 -6.29 25.67 -4.30
C ARG A 15 -6.53 24.17 -4.56
N ARG A 16 -5.47 23.39 -4.85
CA ARG A 16 -5.59 21.96 -5.18
C ARG A 16 -5.71 21.14 -3.91
N VAL A 17 -6.82 20.43 -3.77
CA VAL A 17 -7.02 19.40 -2.73
C VAL A 17 -6.26 18.14 -3.14
N ILE A 18 -5.51 17.55 -2.21
CA ILE A 18 -4.79 16.29 -2.42
C ILE A 18 -5.36 15.21 -1.50
N LEU A 19 -5.70 15.58 -0.27
CA LEU A 19 -6.38 14.71 0.70
C LEU A 19 -7.49 15.52 1.36
N ASP A 20 -8.65 14.89 1.58
CA ASP A 20 -9.83 15.48 2.14
C ASP A 20 -10.46 14.58 3.19
N ASP A 21 -10.30 14.94 4.46
CA ASP A 21 -10.88 14.25 5.63
C ASP A 21 -10.49 12.76 5.74
N VAL A 22 -9.21 12.44 5.54
CA VAL A 22 -8.67 11.08 5.63
C VAL A 22 -8.52 10.67 7.09
N SER A 23 -9.11 9.53 7.46
CA SER A 23 -9.03 8.96 8.81
C SER A 23 -8.88 7.44 8.73
N PHE A 24 -7.88 6.89 9.42
CA PHE A 24 -7.65 5.45 9.61
C PHE A 24 -6.64 5.22 10.73
N THR A 25 -6.45 3.95 11.11
CA THR A 25 -5.49 3.56 12.15
C THR A 25 -4.60 2.42 11.63
N LEU A 26 -3.29 2.55 11.82
CA LEU A 26 -2.33 1.48 11.60
C LEU A 26 -2.06 0.76 12.92
N GLU A 27 -2.47 -0.50 12.99
CA GLU A 27 -2.18 -1.38 14.11
C GLU A 27 -0.71 -1.82 14.09
N PRO A 28 -0.11 -2.08 15.26
CA PRO A 28 1.23 -2.60 15.36
C PRO A 28 1.39 -3.97 14.71
N ALA A 29 2.59 -4.22 14.14
CA ALA A 29 3.00 -5.53 13.64
C ALA A 29 2.03 -6.12 12.60
N LYS A 30 1.64 -5.33 11.59
CA LYS A 30 0.79 -5.74 10.47
C LYS A 30 1.36 -5.22 9.15
N ILE A 31 1.14 -5.95 8.07
CA ILE A 31 1.54 -5.52 6.72
C ILE A 31 0.31 -4.93 6.02
N TYR A 32 0.42 -3.67 5.62
CA TYR A 32 -0.63 -2.90 4.97
C TYR A 32 -0.34 -2.65 3.50
N GLY A 33 -1.37 -2.73 2.66
CA GLY A 33 -1.39 -2.19 1.31
C GLY A 33 -2.01 -0.80 1.29
N LEU A 34 -1.26 0.23 0.91
CA LEU A 34 -1.81 1.56 0.62
C LEU A 34 -2.05 1.66 -0.88
N LEU A 35 -3.30 1.44 -1.28
CA LEU A 35 -3.71 1.34 -2.67
C LEU A 35 -4.37 2.63 -3.15
N GLY A 36 -4.27 2.90 -4.43
CA GLY A 36 -4.90 4.06 -5.06
C GLY A 36 -4.30 4.36 -6.42
N ARG A 37 -5.06 5.02 -7.26
CA ARG A 37 -4.59 5.43 -8.61
C ARG A 37 -3.40 6.39 -8.51
N ASN A 38 -2.68 6.55 -9.61
CA ASN A 38 -1.62 7.56 -9.70
C ASN A 38 -2.21 8.96 -9.46
N GLY A 39 -1.62 9.71 -8.53
CA GLY A 39 -2.13 11.01 -8.13
C GLY A 39 -3.24 11.02 -7.07
N ALA A 40 -3.66 9.87 -6.54
CA ALA A 40 -4.67 9.78 -5.46
C ALA A 40 -4.22 10.38 -4.12
N GLY A 41 -2.92 10.69 -3.96
CA GLY A 41 -2.40 11.31 -2.74
C GLY A 41 -1.56 10.40 -1.86
N LYS A 42 -1.29 9.14 -2.25
CA LYS A 42 -0.52 8.15 -1.46
C LYS A 42 0.82 8.70 -0.97
N SER A 43 1.71 9.14 -1.87
CA SER A 43 3.01 9.72 -1.50
C SER A 43 2.87 10.97 -0.64
N THR A 44 1.83 11.78 -0.86
CA THR A 44 1.54 12.95 -0.02
C THR A 44 1.16 12.52 1.39
N LEU A 45 0.32 11.49 1.53
CA LEU A 45 -0.05 10.91 2.83
C LEU A 45 1.18 10.38 3.57
N LEU A 46 2.04 9.60 2.90
CA LEU A 46 3.27 9.08 3.50
C LEU A 46 4.23 10.19 3.95
N ASN A 47 4.34 11.26 3.17
CA ASN A 47 5.14 12.44 3.55
C ASN A 47 4.54 13.22 4.74
N LEU A 48 3.21 13.24 4.89
CA LEU A 48 2.54 13.81 6.08
C LEU A 48 2.81 12.95 7.31
N ILE A 49 2.66 11.62 7.20
CA ILE A 49 2.90 10.67 8.30
C ILE A 49 4.34 10.75 8.80
N SER A 50 5.30 10.90 7.89
CA SER A 50 6.72 11.04 8.24
C SER A 50 7.14 12.46 8.60
N ASN A 51 6.19 13.39 8.76
CA ASN A 51 6.40 14.80 9.09
C ASN A 51 7.34 15.56 8.12
N ARG A 52 7.49 15.07 6.88
CA ARG A 52 8.26 15.77 5.84
C ARG A 52 7.52 16.99 5.29
N ILE A 53 6.20 16.96 5.35
CA ILE A 53 5.31 18.08 5.05
C ILE A 53 4.22 18.16 6.12
N PHE A 54 3.61 19.35 6.28
CA PHE A 54 2.58 19.56 7.30
C PHE A 54 1.17 19.45 6.71
N PRO A 55 0.19 18.94 7.47
CA PRO A 55 -1.20 18.91 7.07
C PRO A 55 -1.81 20.34 6.99
N THR A 56 -2.90 20.46 6.24
CA THR A 56 -3.73 21.69 6.27
C THR A 56 -4.65 21.67 7.49
N SER A 57 -5.17 20.48 7.85
CA SER A 57 -5.97 20.24 9.06
C SER A 57 -5.88 18.74 9.43
N GLY A 58 -6.37 18.39 10.62
CA GLY A 58 -6.31 17.06 11.18
C GLY A 58 -5.05 16.83 11.97
N SER A 59 -4.85 15.57 12.43
CA SER A 59 -3.71 15.18 13.27
C SER A 59 -3.22 13.78 12.95
N ILE A 60 -1.94 13.54 13.27
CA ILE A 60 -1.28 12.22 13.18
C ILE A 60 -0.65 11.96 14.54
N LYS A 61 -1.05 10.86 15.18
CA LYS A 61 -0.58 10.48 16.52
C LYS A 61 -0.02 9.08 16.55
N LEU A 62 1.06 8.92 17.29
CA LEU A 62 1.61 7.64 17.70
C LEU A 62 1.28 7.43 19.18
N GLY A 63 0.37 6.49 19.47
CA GLY A 63 -0.28 6.47 20.78
C GLY A 63 -1.00 7.79 21.06
N ASP A 64 -0.64 8.43 22.18
CA ASP A 64 -1.21 9.74 22.56
C ASP A 64 -0.38 10.94 22.09
N GLN A 65 0.78 10.72 21.48
CA GLN A 65 1.72 11.78 21.08
C GLN A 65 1.59 12.16 19.61
N GLU A 66 1.64 13.47 19.32
CA GLU A 66 1.71 13.96 17.93
C GLU A 66 3.02 13.50 17.25
N VAL A 67 2.94 13.13 15.95
CA VAL A 67 4.11 12.74 15.16
C VAL A 67 4.86 13.98 14.69
N ASN A 68 5.59 14.62 15.61
CA ASN A 68 6.37 15.83 15.33
C ASN A 68 7.58 16.02 16.27
N THR A 69 7.89 15.02 17.07
CA THR A 69 9.03 15.03 17.99
C THR A 69 10.03 13.95 17.59
N ASP A 70 11.30 14.10 18.00
CA ASP A 70 12.34 13.10 17.76
C ASP A 70 11.91 11.72 18.26
N GLN A 71 11.28 11.64 19.45
CA GLN A 71 10.80 10.38 20.04
C GLN A 71 9.76 9.65 19.18
N THR A 72 8.93 10.37 18.43
CA THR A 72 7.93 9.79 17.54
C THR A 72 8.48 9.54 16.16
N LEU A 73 9.38 10.40 15.67
CA LEU A 73 9.98 10.31 14.34
C LEU A 73 11.02 9.18 14.25
N ASP A 74 11.76 8.89 15.33
CA ASP A 74 12.69 7.77 15.40
C ASP A 74 12.02 6.40 15.26
N LYS A 75 10.69 6.34 15.40
CA LYS A 75 9.90 5.13 15.21
C LYS A 75 9.37 4.97 13.77
N ILE A 76 9.55 5.96 12.91
CA ILE A 76 8.96 6.02 11.57
C ILE A 76 10.04 6.15 10.52
N PHE A 77 10.11 5.21 9.60
CA PHE A 77 11.02 5.26 8.46
C PHE A 77 10.26 5.26 7.13
N LEU A 78 10.55 6.21 6.25
CA LEU A 78 9.94 6.32 4.93
C LEU A 78 10.99 6.28 3.83
N ILE A 79 10.81 5.34 2.91
CA ILE A 79 11.44 5.38 1.59
C ILE A 79 10.40 5.84 0.56
N GLY A 80 10.79 6.87 -0.22
CA GLY A 80 10.03 7.37 -1.36
C GLY A 80 10.89 7.41 -2.62
N GLU A 81 10.30 7.94 -3.70
CA GLU A 81 11.02 8.15 -4.96
C GLU A 81 12.17 9.15 -4.81
N ASP A 82 12.07 10.09 -3.87
CA ASP A 82 13.06 11.14 -3.68
C ASP A 82 14.44 10.60 -3.33
N ASN A 83 15.45 11.18 -3.96
CA ASN A 83 16.85 10.89 -3.68
C ASN A 83 17.40 11.93 -2.69
N LEU A 84 17.18 11.70 -1.39
CA LEU A 84 17.56 12.61 -0.31
C LEU A 84 19.08 12.63 -0.02
N TYR A 85 19.85 11.78 -0.71
CA TYR A 85 21.28 11.64 -0.44
C TYR A 85 22.14 12.53 -1.34
N TYR A 86 23.19 13.10 -0.75
CA TYR A 86 24.20 13.87 -1.50
C TYR A 86 24.88 12.99 -2.56
N LYS A 87 25.29 13.61 -3.68
CA LYS A 87 25.90 12.91 -4.82
C LYS A 87 27.12 12.05 -4.50
N GLN A 88 27.80 12.31 -3.39
CA GLN A 88 29.04 11.62 -2.98
C GLN A 88 28.82 10.48 -1.99
N VAL A 89 27.62 10.33 -1.40
CA VAL A 89 27.32 9.32 -0.39
C VAL A 89 27.38 7.92 -1.01
N LYS A 90 28.11 7.00 -0.37
CA LYS A 90 28.15 5.59 -0.70
C LYS A 90 27.01 4.83 -0.02
N ILE A 91 26.65 3.63 -0.53
CA ILE A 91 25.60 2.81 0.06
C ILE A 91 25.90 2.51 1.55
N ASN A 92 27.13 2.06 1.89
CA ASN A 92 27.49 1.78 3.28
C ASN A 92 27.35 3.02 4.18
N GLN A 93 27.68 4.20 3.68
CA GLN A 93 27.47 5.44 4.44
C GLN A 93 26.00 5.78 4.68
N MET A 94 25.09 5.33 3.79
CA MET A 94 23.65 5.45 4.06
C MET A 94 23.24 4.58 5.26
N PHE A 95 23.84 3.39 5.38
CA PHE A 95 23.61 2.48 6.52
C PHE A 95 24.16 3.09 7.82
N ASP A 96 25.37 3.66 7.78
CA ASP A 96 25.96 4.35 8.94
C ASP A 96 25.09 5.54 9.41
N LEU A 97 24.53 6.30 8.46
CA LEU A 97 23.63 7.41 8.79
C LEU A 97 22.31 6.91 9.41
N ALA A 98 21.78 5.80 8.93
CA ALA A 98 20.58 5.21 9.50
C ALA A 98 20.84 4.62 10.89
N ASP A 99 21.97 3.95 11.10
CA ASP A 99 22.37 3.46 12.41
C ASP A 99 22.54 4.61 13.42
N GLY A 100 23.15 5.72 12.98
CA GLY A 100 23.30 6.92 13.81
C GLY A 100 21.98 7.59 14.20
N ALA A 101 20.94 7.46 13.36
CA ALA A 101 19.62 8.06 13.58
C ALA A 101 18.66 7.13 14.36
N TYR A 102 18.64 5.86 14.02
CA TYR A 102 17.65 4.89 14.55
C TYR A 102 18.28 3.89 15.54
N GLY A 103 19.60 3.70 15.52
CA GLY A 103 20.33 2.68 16.29
C GLY A 103 20.08 1.25 15.79
N ASN A 104 20.89 0.31 16.27
CA ASN A 104 20.70 -1.14 16.05
C ASN A 104 20.47 -1.56 14.59
N PHE A 105 21.13 -0.93 13.64
CA PHE A 105 21.02 -1.28 12.22
C PHE A 105 21.59 -2.69 11.96
N ASP A 106 20.85 -3.51 11.21
CA ASP A 106 21.26 -4.89 10.88
C ASP A 106 22.22 -4.92 9.69
N TYR A 107 23.50 -4.58 9.93
CA TYR A 107 24.55 -4.58 8.90
C TYR A 107 24.74 -5.93 8.24
N GLN A 108 24.63 -7.03 9.01
CA GLN A 108 24.85 -8.37 8.49
C GLN A 108 23.81 -8.72 7.41
N ASN A 109 22.53 -8.45 7.69
CA ASN A 109 21.46 -8.72 6.73
C ASN A 109 21.53 -7.73 5.55
N ALA A 110 21.83 -6.45 5.80
CA ALA A 110 21.98 -5.45 4.74
C ALA A 110 23.08 -5.81 3.73
N GLU A 111 24.24 -6.31 4.21
CA GLU A 111 25.32 -6.80 3.34
C GLU A 111 24.92 -8.04 2.53
N GLN A 112 24.12 -8.94 3.11
CA GLN A 112 23.58 -10.09 2.38
C GLN A 112 22.62 -9.65 1.28
N MET A 113 21.74 -8.71 1.58
CA MET A 113 20.82 -8.14 0.60
C MET A 113 21.56 -7.43 -0.54
N LEU A 114 22.62 -6.65 -0.23
CA LEU A 114 23.44 -6.03 -1.28
C LEU A 114 24.04 -7.08 -2.23
N LYS A 115 24.51 -8.22 -1.70
CA LYS A 115 25.03 -9.32 -2.54
C LYS A 115 23.95 -9.94 -3.42
N GLN A 116 22.73 -10.15 -2.89
CA GLN A 116 21.60 -10.67 -3.65
C GLN A 116 21.16 -9.71 -4.77
N PHE A 117 21.23 -8.40 -4.52
CA PHE A 117 20.95 -7.34 -5.50
C PHE A 117 22.15 -6.99 -6.39
N GLU A 118 23.26 -7.74 -6.29
CA GLU A 118 24.50 -7.50 -7.06
C GLU A 118 25.08 -6.09 -6.89
N LEU A 119 24.98 -5.53 -5.67
CA LEU A 119 25.47 -4.19 -5.33
C LEU A 119 26.75 -4.24 -4.48
N ASP A 120 27.69 -3.35 -4.78
CA ASP A 120 28.83 -3.06 -3.93
C ASP A 120 28.53 -1.86 -3.03
N GLY A 121 28.57 -2.07 -1.70
CA GLY A 121 28.33 -1.02 -0.70
C GLY A 121 29.26 0.20 -0.78
N ASN A 122 30.39 0.09 -1.51
CA ASN A 122 31.31 1.20 -1.78
C ASN A 122 30.90 2.07 -2.97
N GLN A 123 29.92 1.66 -3.75
CA GLN A 123 29.40 2.46 -4.87
C GLN A 123 28.72 3.74 -4.36
N LYS A 124 28.92 4.83 -5.12
CA LYS A 124 28.22 6.09 -4.86
C LYS A 124 26.76 5.98 -5.29
N PHE A 125 25.85 6.29 -4.39
CA PHE A 125 24.40 6.20 -4.64
C PHE A 125 23.96 6.95 -5.91
N ALA A 126 24.52 8.12 -6.17
CA ALA A 126 24.17 8.92 -7.35
C ALA A 126 24.56 8.27 -8.69
N LYS A 127 25.49 7.30 -8.69
CA LYS A 127 25.94 6.58 -9.91
C LYS A 127 25.12 5.34 -10.22
N LEU A 128 24.24 4.93 -9.33
CA LEU A 128 23.40 3.76 -9.48
C LEU A 128 22.30 4.01 -10.51
N SER A 129 21.89 2.96 -11.23
CA SER A 129 20.67 2.96 -12.03
C SER A 129 19.43 3.11 -11.14
N THR A 130 18.26 3.35 -11.71
CA THR A 130 17.00 3.47 -10.94
C THR A 130 16.75 2.20 -10.12
N GLY A 131 16.82 1.00 -10.74
CA GLY A 131 16.61 -0.26 -10.03
C GLY A 131 17.65 -0.49 -8.93
N GLN A 132 18.93 -0.19 -9.19
CA GLN A 132 20.00 -0.28 -8.18
C GLN A 132 19.77 0.67 -6.99
N LYS A 133 19.26 1.90 -7.24
CA LYS A 133 18.89 2.82 -6.17
C LYS A 133 17.74 2.28 -5.33
N THR A 134 16.73 1.72 -6.00
CA THR A 134 15.60 1.07 -5.33
C THR A 134 16.09 -0.09 -4.46
N ALA A 135 16.92 -0.98 -4.98
CA ALA A 135 17.50 -2.10 -4.22
C ALA A 135 18.32 -1.64 -3.01
N ALA A 136 19.15 -0.59 -3.16
CA ALA A 136 19.91 -0.01 -2.05
C ALA A 136 18.99 0.59 -0.97
N LYS A 137 17.91 1.29 -1.38
CA LYS A 137 16.90 1.84 -0.46
C LYS A 137 16.15 0.74 0.29
N ILE A 138 15.77 -0.34 -0.39
CA ILE A 138 15.12 -1.51 0.21
C ILE A 138 16.05 -2.14 1.25
N SER A 139 17.34 -2.36 0.88
CA SER A 139 18.35 -2.90 1.81
C SER A 139 18.52 -2.02 3.05
N LEU A 140 18.36 -0.71 2.91
CA LEU A 140 18.33 0.22 4.03
C LEU A 140 17.08 0.03 4.90
N ALA A 141 15.88 0.11 4.29
CA ALA A 141 14.61 0.14 5.02
C ALA A 141 14.32 -1.15 5.79
N LEU A 142 14.65 -2.30 5.22
CA LEU A 142 14.37 -3.57 5.86
C LEU A 142 15.33 -3.86 7.02
N ASN A 143 16.40 -3.07 7.20
CA ASN A 143 17.40 -3.25 8.23
C ASN A 143 17.49 -2.13 9.27
N VAL A 144 16.74 -1.04 9.10
CA VAL A 144 16.65 0.05 10.09
C VAL A 144 15.82 -0.37 11.29
N ASP A 145 16.16 0.15 12.48
CA ASP A 145 15.45 -0.13 13.75
C ASP A 145 14.26 0.82 13.98
N ALA A 146 13.25 0.79 13.08
CA ALA A 146 12.03 1.57 13.21
C ALA A 146 10.80 0.66 13.39
N ASP A 147 9.79 1.15 14.09
CA ASP A 147 8.54 0.42 14.36
C ASP A 147 7.59 0.44 13.16
N TYR A 148 7.64 1.52 12.38
CA TYR A 148 6.82 1.75 11.19
C TYR A 148 7.70 1.96 9.98
N ILE A 149 7.57 1.11 8.97
CA ILE A 149 8.29 1.20 7.71
C ILE A 149 7.31 1.51 6.59
N PHE A 150 7.50 2.65 5.96
CA PHE A 150 6.71 3.06 4.80
C PHE A 150 7.54 2.95 3.54
N LEU A 151 7.03 2.21 2.57
CA LEU A 151 7.68 1.95 1.29
C LEU A 151 6.79 2.48 0.16
N ASP A 152 7.19 3.60 -0.44
CA ASP A 152 6.45 4.21 -1.55
C ASP A 152 7.01 3.72 -2.88
N GLU A 153 6.20 2.95 -3.63
CA GLU A 153 6.54 2.27 -4.89
C GLU A 153 7.86 1.48 -4.81
N PRO A 154 8.01 0.55 -3.85
CA PRO A 154 9.29 -0.08 -3.52
C PRO A 154 9.87 -0.97 -4.63
N VAL A 155 9.10 -1.34 -5.64
CA VAL A 155 9.56 -2.22 -6.73
C VAL A 155 9.80 -1.46 -8.04
N LEU A 156 9.68 -0.14 -8.01
CA LEU A 156 9.87 0.69 -9.21
C LEU A 156 11.30 0.54 -9.77
N GLY A 157 11.39 0.12 -11.03
CA GLY A 157 12.66 -0.07 -11.73
C GLY A 157 13.39 -1.37 -11.40
N LEU A 158 12.83 -2.25 -10.56
CA LEU A 158 13.33 -3.62 -10.36
C LEU A 158 12.83 -4.54 -11.48
N ASP A 159 13.66 -5.44 -11.93
CA ASP A 159 13.25 -6.58 -12.75
C ASP A 159 12.54 -7.66 -11.91
N ALA A 160 11.97 -8.67 -12.56
CA ALA A 160 11.19 -9.71 -11.89
C ALA A 160 11.99 -10.48 -10.82
N ASN A 161 13.30 -10.76 -11.08
CA ASN A 161 14.14 -11.46 -10.12
C ASN A 161 14.39 -10.63 -8.86
N HIS A 162 14.72 -9.34 -9.03
CA HIS A 162 14.94 -8.46 -7.90
C HIS A 162 13.65 -8.14 -7.12
N ARG A 163 12.48 -8.15 -7.75
CA ARG A 163 11.19 -8.06 -7.04
C ARG A 163 10.97 -9.27 -6.14
N GLU A 164 11.23 -10.46 -6.65
CA GLU A 164 11.11 -11.71 -5.86
C GLU A 164 12.04 -11.68 -4.65
N ILE A 165 13.30 -11.26 -4.82
CA ILE A 165 14.24 -11.05 -3.70
C ILE A 165 13.67 -10.07 -2.68
N PHE A 166 13.12 -8.94 -3.13
CA PHE A 166 12.51 -7.96 -2.24
C PHE A 166 11.39 -8.57 -1.38
N TYR A 167 10.45 -9.28 -2.00
CA TYR A 167 9.33 -9.85 -1.26
C TYR A 167 9.77 -10.91 -0.26
N GLN A 168 10.75 -11.74 -0.63
CA GLN A 168 11.33 -12.73 0.29
C GLN A 168 12.03 -12.06 1.47
N GLU A 169 12.84 -11.04 1.24
CA GLU A 169 13.54 -10.32 2.31
C GLU A 169 12.58 -9.50 3.19
N LEU A 170 11.49 -8.97 2.64
CA LEU A 170 10.42 -8.32 3.39
C LEU A 170 9.78 -9.30 4.39
N ILE A 171 9.38 -10.49 3.92
CA ILE A 171 8.80 -11.53 4.78
C ILE A 171 9.78 -11.96 5.86
N LYS A 172 11.05 -12.21 5.52
CA LYS A 172 12.10 -12.57 6.49
C LYS A 172 12.31 -11.48 7.54
N SER A 173 12.37 -10.22 7.10
CA SER A 173 12.51 -9.06 7.99
C SER A 173 11.33 -8.95 8.95
N TYR A 174 10.10 -9.14 8.45
CA TYR A 174 8.88 -9.14 9.27
C TYR A 174 8.85 -10.29 10.28
N GLN A 175 9.22 -11.51 9.85
CA GLN A 175 9.28 -12.68 10.73
C GLN A 175 10.35 -12.54 11.83
N LYS A 176 11.50 -11.97 11.50
CA LYS A 176 12.60 -11.73 12.44
C LYS A 176 12.23 -10.68 13.50
N ARG A 177 11.56 -9.63 13.06
CA ARG A 177 11.11 -8.51 13.90
C ARG A 177 9.74 -8.02 13.40
N PRO A 178 8.63 -8.51 13.98
CA PRO A 178 7.30 -8.01 13.64
C PRO A 178 7.21 -6.50 13.89
N ARG A 179 6.87 -5.75 12.84
CA ARG A 179 6.70 -4.30 12.82
C ARG A 179 5.69 -3.91 11.77
N THR A 180 5.16 -2.71 11.82
CA THR A 180 4.17 -2.29 10.83
C THR A 180 4.87 -1.88 9.54
N ILE A 181 4.50 -2.52 8.43
CA ILE A 181 5.04 -2.23 7.09
C ILE A 181 3.88 -1.78 6.21
N VAL A 182 4.02 -0.63 5.57
CA VAL A 182 3.04 -0.10 4.61
C VAL A 182 3.65 -0.06 3.22
N LEU A 183 3.07 -0.83 2.31
CA LEU A 183 3.44 -0.89 0.90
C LEU A 183 2.50 -0.01 0.09
N SER A 184 2.99 1.14 -0.39
CA SER A 184 2.26 1.97 -1.34
C SER A 184 2.64 1.55 -2.75
N THR A 185 1.68 0.99 -3.49
CA THR A 185 1.92 0.52 -4.86
C THR A 185 0.64 0.52 -5.69
N HIS A 186 0.81 0.46 -7.00
CA HIS A 186 -0.25 0.20 -7.98
C HIS A 186 -0.20 -1.25 -8.52
N LEU A 187 0.81 -2.04 -8.14
CA LEU A 187 0.99 -3.45 -8.54
C LEU A 187 0.35 -4.38 -7.50
N ILE A 188 -0.98 -4.40 -7.47
CA ILE A 188 -1.78 -5.06 -6.44
C ILE A 188 -1.59 -6.58 -6.46
N ASP A 189 -1.53 -7.19 -7.67
CA ASP A 189 -1.36 -8.63 -7.85
C ASP A 189 -0.08 -9.17 -7.17
N GLU A 190 0.97 -8.34 -7.14
CA GLU A 190 2.25 -8.75 -6.57
C GLU A 190 2.24 -8.74 -5.03
N ILE A 191 1.41 -7.90 -4.41
CA ILE A 191 1.40 -7.72 -2.95
C ILE A 191 0.20 -8.34 -2.25
N GLN A 192 -0.86 -8.76 -2.97
CA GLN A 192 -2.10 -9.24 -2.36
C GLN A 192 -1.93 -10.44 -1.42
N GLN A 193 -0.88 -11.26 -1.62
CA GLN A 193 -0.56 -12.38 -0.73
C GLN A 193 0.30 -11.99 0.48
N LEU A 194 0.81 -10.76 0.51
CA LEU A 194 1.68 -10.25 1.56
C LEU A 194 0.95 -9.34 2.54
N VAL A 195 -0.05 -8.61 2.05
CA VAL A 195 -0.79 -7.63 2.83
C VAL A 195 -1.96 -8.27 3.56
N GLU A 196 -2.11 -7.93 4.83
CA GLU A 196 -3.20 -8.39 5.68
C GLU A 196 -4.38 -7.42 5.64
N HIS A 197 -4.08 -6.14 5.44
CA HIS A 197 -5.05 -5.05 5.48
C HIS A 197 -4.80 -4.05 4.35
N VAL A 198 -5.86 -3.48 3.83
CA VAL A 198 -5.81 -2.51 2.73
C VAL A 198 -6.43 -1.20 3.14
N ILE A 199 -5.73 -0.11 2.82
CA ILE A 199 -6.25 1.26 2.83
C ILE A 199 -6.31 1.72 1.37
N LEU A 200 -7.51 1.87 0.85
CA LEU A 200 -7.74 2.29 -0.53
C LEU A 200 -8.09 3.77 -0.56
N ILE A 201 -7.29 4.55 -1.28
CA ILE A 201 -7.50 6.00 -1.45
C ILE A 201 -7.88 6.29 -2.89
N ASP A 202 -9.01 6.95 -3.08
CA ASP A 202 -9.40 7.53 -4.35
C ASP A 202 -10.21 8.81 -4.11
N HIS A 203 -10.32 9.66 -5.14
CA HIS A 203 -11.02 10.95 -5.03
C HIS A 203 -10.66 11.75 -3.76
N HIS A 204 -9.38 11.69 -3.36
CA HIS A 204 -8.82 12.40 -2.18
C HIS A 204 -9.25 11.84 -0.81
N ARG A 205 -10.00 10.74 -0.74
CA ARG A 205 -10.57 10.14 0.47
C ARG A 205 -10.20 8.67 0.61
N VAL A 206 -10.36 8.14 1.82
CA VAL A 206 -10.35 6.69 2.03
C VAL A 206 -11.69 6.14 1.56
N LEU A 207 -11.64 5.20 0.60
CA LEU A 207 -12.81 4.46 0.13
C LEU A 207 -13.02 3.18 0.94
N GLU A 208 -11.94 2.45 1.23
CA GLU A 208 -11.96 1.22 2.01
C GLU A 208 -10.78 1.21 3.00
N ASP A 209 -11.04 0.72 4.20
CA ASP A 209 -10.07 0.50 5.29
C ASP A 209 -10.48 -0.82 5.97
N ALA A 210 -9.97 -1.95 5.46
CA ALA A 210 -10.43 -3.28 5.86
C ALA A 210 -9.38 -4.36 5.64
N ASP A 211 -9.53 -5.49 6.33
CA ASP A 211 -8.75 -6.69 6.09
C ASP A 211 -9.03 -7.24 4.68
N VAL A 212 -7.99 -7.73 4.01
CA VAL A 212 -8.07 -8.24 2.63
C VAL A 212 -9.11 -9.34 2.51
N GLN A 213 -9.17 -10.25 3.50
CA GLN A 213 -10.14 -11.34 3.51
C GLN A 213 -11.59 -10.81 3.56
N ASP A 214 -11.86 -9.82 4.42
CA ASP A 214 -13.20 -9.22 4.55
C ASP A 214 -13.65 -8.51 3.26
N LEU A 215 -12.70 -7.94 2.50
CA LEU A 215 -12.98 -7.37 1.19
C LEU A 215 -13.32 -8.45 0.17
N LEU A 216 -12.51 -9.51 0.11
CA LEU A 216 -12.69 -10.59 -0.86
C LEU A 216 -13.93 -11.43 -0.58
N ASP A 217 -14.34 -11.57 0.67
CA ASP A 217 -15.57 -12.26 1.06
C ASP A 217 -16.85 -11.56 0.59
N ARG A 218 -16.75 -10.30 0.14
CA ARG A 218 -17.83 -9.51 -0.44
C ARG A 218 -17.71 -9.31 -1.96
N ALA A 219 -16.67 -9.88 -2.58
CA ALA A 219 -16.30 -9.66 -3.97
C ALA A 219 -16.73 -10.84 -4.85
N TYR A 220 -17.87 -10.73 -5.54
CA TYR A 220 -18.47 -11.82 -6.31
C TYR A 220 -18.64 -11.49 -7.79
N ASP A 221 -18.27 -12.46 -8.65
CA ASP A 221 -18.66 -12.51 -10.05
C ASP A 221 -19.90 -13.40 -10.20
N ILE A 222 -21.03 -12.81 -10.56
CA ILE A 222 -22.29 -13.52 -10.76
C ILE A 222 -22.58 -13.57 -12.25
N SER A 223 -22.43 -14.77 -12.85
CA SER A 223 -22.46 -14.96 -14.29
C SER A 223 -23.58 -15.90 -14.72
N GLY A 224 -24.25 -15.59 -15.84
CA GLY A 224 -25.32 -16.41 -16.42
C GLY A 224 -26.16 -15.67 -17.44
N PRO A 225 -27.32 -16.22 -17.87
CA PRO A 225 -28.26 -15.52 -18.72
C PRO A 225 -28.68 -14.17 -18.12
N ALA A 226 -28.58 -13.07 -18.90
CA ALA A 226 -28.69 -11.71 -18.41
C ALA A 226 -29.92 -11.48 -17.49
N LYS A 227 -31.13 -11.98 -17.91
CA LYS A 227 -32.35 -11.85 -17.10
C LYS A 227 -32.26 -12.52 -15.73
N LEU A 228 -31.60 -13.68 -15.64
CA LEU A 228 -31.48 -14.42 -14.38
C LEU A 228 -30.45 -13.75 -13.46
N VAL A 229 -29.36 -13.22 -14.03
CA VAL A 229 -28.37 -12.43 -13.28
C VAL A 229 -29.03 -11.17 -12.73
N ASP A 230 -29.76 -10.41 -13.55
CA ASP A 230 -30.46 -9.19 -13.10
C ASP A 230 -31.43 -9.48 -11.95
N GLN A 231 -32.20 -10.57 -12.05
CA GLN A 231 -33.13 -10.99 -11.00
C GLN A 231 -32.41 -11.43 -9.72
N TYR A 232 -31.32 -12.19 -9.89
CA TYR A 232 -30.53 -12.67 -8.74
C TYR A 232 -29.79 -11.54 -8.02
N THR A 233 -29.31 -10.55 -8.73
CA THR A 233 -28.54 -9.43 -8.17
C THR A 233 -29.42 -8.23 -7.78
N GLU A 234 -30.73 -8.32 -7.89
CA GLU A 234 -31.65 -7.24 -7.51
C GLU A 234 -31.43 -6.82 -6.04
N GLY A 235 -31.17 -5.54 -5.83
CA GLY A 235 -30.91 -4.95 -4.51
C GLY A 235 -29.48 -5.15 -3.96
N LEU A 236 -28.57 -5.81 -4.71
CA LEU A 236 -27.15 -5.89 -4.35
C LEU A 236 -26.37 -4.70 -4.92
N ASN A 237 -25.26 -4.40 -4.27
CA ASN A 237 -24.33 -3.37 -4.74
C ASN A 237 -23.50 -3.90 -5.93
N ILE A 238 -23.88 -3.55 -7.14
CA ILE A 238 -23.21 -3.91 -8.38
C ILE A 238 -22.23 -2.80 -8.76
N LEU A 239 -20.93 -3.10 -8.76
CA LEU A 239 -19.89 -2.13 -9.14
C LEU A 239 -19.82 -1.94 -10.66
N SER A 240 -19.98 -3.03 -11.43
CA SER A 240 -20.02 -2.99 -12.89
C SER A 240 -20.66 -4.26 -13.47
N THR A 241 -20.95 -4.25 -14.77
CA THR A 241 -21.44 -5.42 -15.51
C THR A 241 -20.67 -5.60 -16.80
N THR A 242 -20.46 -6.85 -17.19
CA THR A 242 -19.84 -7.21 -18.48
C THR A 242 -20.78 -8.15 -19.25
N ASP A 243 -21.12 -7.81 -20.49
CA ASP A 243 -21.98 -8.60 -21.35
C ASP A 243 -21.18 -9.30 -22.47
N LEU A 244 -21.40 -10.61 -22.61
CA LEU A 244 -20.86 -11.40 -23.71
C LEU A 244 -22.01 -12.17 -24.39
N GLY A 245 -22.59 -11.60 -25.45
CA GLY A 245 -23.80 -12.13 -26.08
C GLY A 245 -25.00 -12.12 -25.13
N ASN A 246 -25.53 -13.30 -24.82
CA ASN A 246 -26.65 -13.43 -23.87
C ASN A 246 -26.23 -13.70 -22.42
N ILE A 247 -24.91 -13.77 -22.18
CA ILE A 247 -24.34 -13.99 -20.85
C ILE A 247 -23.95 -12.64 -20.28
N ARG A 248 -24.37 -12.39 -19.04
CA ARG A 248 -23.97 -11.25 -18.22
C ARG A 248 -23.13 -11.72 -17.05
N THR A 249 -22.08 -11.00 -16.74
CA THR A 249 -21.38 -11.08 -15.47
C THR A 249 -21.59 -9.78 -14.71
N ALA A 250 -22.23 -9.87 -13.53
CA ALA A 250 -22.34 -8.76 -12.60
C ALA A 250 -21.22 -8.86 -11.56
N HIS A 251 -20.43 -7.78 -11.44
CA HIS A 251 -19.35 -7.66 -10.46
C HIS A 251 -19.93 -7.01 -9.20
N VAL A 252 -20.22 -7.86 -8.20
CA VAL A 252 -20.95 -7.48 -6.98
C VAL A 252 -19.95 -7.28 -5.84
N PHE A 253 -20.14 -6.21 -5.05
CA PHE A 253 -19.41 -5.96 -3.82
C PHE A 253 -20.41 -5.77 -2.68
N ASP A 254 -20.89 -6.89 -2.15
CA ASP A 254 -21.92 -6.94 -1.12
C ASP A 254 -21.90 -8.28 -0.39
N GLN A 255 -22.61 -8.40 0.71
CA GLN A 255 -22.89 -9.71 1.32
C GLN A 255 -24.05 -10.38 0.60
N LEU A 256 -23.83 -11.62 0.12
CA LEU A 256 -24.92 -12.36 -0.51
C LEU A 256 -25.91 -12.85 0.55
N PRO A 257 -27.24 -12.63 0.36
CA PRO A 257 -28.25 -13.14 1.26
C PRO A 257 -28.27 -14.68 1.27
N GLU A 258 -28.20 -15.29 2.45
CA GLU A 258 -28.15 -16.75 2.63
C GLU A 258 -29.43 -17.46 2.15
N ASP A 259 -30.57 -16.77 2.16
CA ASP A 259 -31.90 -17.30 1.78
C ASP A 259 -32.19 -17.18 0.28
N ARG A 260 -31.32 -16.57 -0.51
CA ARG A 260 -31.54 -16.34 -1.94
C ARG A 260 -31.22 -17.60 -2.74
N ILE A 261 -32.24 -18.14 -3.42
CA ILE A 261 -32.09 -19.34 -4.24
C ILE A 261 -31.29 -19.00 -5.51
N LEU A 262 -30.14 -19.66 -5.70
CA LEU A 262 -29.36 -19.53 -6.91
C LEU A 262 -30.01 -20.29 -8.07
N PRO A 263 -30.33 -19.63 -9.21
CA PRO A 263 -30.87 -20.33 -10.40
C PRO A 263 -29.83 -21.27 -11.00
N ASP A 264 -30.24 -22.46 -11.50
CA ASP A 264 -29.33 -23.51 -12.03
C ASP A 264 -28.36 -23.01 -13.12
N GLN A 265 -28.73 -21.95 -13.86
CA GLN A 265 -27.90 -21.40 -14.95
C GLN A 265 -27.05 -20.20 -14.51
N VAL A 266 -27.06 -19.84 -13.23
CA VAL A 266 -26.25 -18.76 -12.67
C VAL A 266 -25.10 -19.36 -11.87
N GLN A 267 -23.92 -18.84 -12.07
CA GLN A 267 -22.71 -19.25 -11.37
C GLN A 267 -22.18 -18.09 -10.54
N ILE A 268 -21.69 -18.39 -9.35
CA ILE A 268 -21.02 -17.44 -8.46
C ILE A 268 -19.53 -17.79 -8.44
N GLY A 269 -18.71 -16.81 -8.75
CA GLY A 269 -17.25 -16.82 -8.57
C GLY A 269 -16.82 -15.69 -7.65
N HIS A 270 -15.54 -15.62 -7.36
CA HIS A 270 -14.91 -14.51 -6.66
C HIS A 270 -13.92 -13.83 -7.59
N TYR A 271 -13.75 -12.54 -7.44
CA TYR A 271 -12.67 -11.81 -8.09
C TYR A 271 -11.63 -11.37 -7.06
N ASP A 272 -10.41 -11.15 -7.52
CA ASP A 272 -9.27 -10.81 -6.68
C ASP A 272 -9.24 -9.33 -6.27
N LEU A 273 -8.26 -8.97 -5.44
CA LEU A 273 -8.09 -7.62 -4.93
C LEU A 273 -7.81 -6.60 -6.06
N GLN A 274 -7.13 -7.01 -7.13
CA GLN A 274 -6.85 -6.13 -8.26
C GLN A 274 -8.11 -5.76 -9.02
N HIS A 275 -8.98 -6.74 -9.32
CA HIS A 275 -10.26 -6.49 -9.97
C HIS A 275 -11.19 -5.66 -9.09
N LEU A 276 -11.24 -5.96 -7.77
CA LEU A 276 -11.98 -5.16 -6.81
C LEU A 276 -11.54 -3.69 -6.84
N PHE A 277 -10.22 -3.44 -6.81
CA PHE A 277 -9.67 -2.10 -6.91
C PHE A 277 -10.11 -1.39 -8.20
N VAL A 278 -10.01 -2.09 -9.34
CA VAL A 278 -10.43 -1.53 -10.64
C VAL A 278 -11.91 -1.16 -10.64
N TYR A 279 -12.78 -2.03 -10.14
CA TYR A 279 -14.22 -1.77 -10.11
C TYR A 279 -14.59 -0.65 -9.15
N LEU A 280 -14.02 -0.61 -7.95
CA LEU A 280 -14.26 0.47 -6.98
C LEU A 280 -13.81 1.83 -7.49
N THR A 281 -12.69 1.90 -8.22
CA THR A 281 -12.13 3.17 -8.70
C THR A 281 -12.71 3.62 -10.06
N ASN A 282 -13.33 2.74 -10.83
CA ASN A 282 -13.98 3.06 -12.12
C ASN A 282 -15.48 3.33 -11.98
N GLY A 283 -16.13 2.83 -10.94
CA GLY A 283 -17.58 2.99 -10.73
C GLY A 283 -18.03 4.45 -10.53
N GLY A 284 -17.12 5.34 -10.12
CA GLY A 284 -17.40 6.78 -10.00
C GLY A 284 -17.44 7.58 -11.32
N GLN A 285 -17.18 6.94 -12.47
CA GLN A 285 -17.21 7.63 -13.77
C GLN A 285 -18.58 7.58 -14.49
N GLN A 286 -19.58 6.90 -13.93
CA GLN A 286 -20.92 6.83 -14.54
C GLN A 286 -21.90 7.93 -14.07
N GLU A 287 -21.52 8.79 -13.11
CA GLU A 287 -22.43 9.87 -12.64
C GLU A 287 -22.20 11.24 -13.31
N ASP A 288 -21.20 11.41 -14.19
CA ASP A 288 -20.90 12.70 -14.86
C ASP A 288 -20.94 12.59 -16.41
N ALA A 289 -21.90 11.89 -17.01
CA ALA A 289 -22.13 11.88 -18.46
C ALA A 289 -23.53 12.33 -18.84
#